data_a746281f24fd14144c8a9fb74567de76
#
_entry.id   a746281f24fd14144c8a9fb74567de76
#
_cell.length_a   1.000
_cell.length_b   1.000
_cell.length_c   1.000
_cell.angle_alpha   90.00
_cell.angle_beta   90.00
_cell.angle_gamma   90.00
#
_symmetry.space_group_name_H-M   'P 1'
#
loop_
_entity.id
_entity.type
_entity.pdbx_description
1 polymer ?
#
loop_
_entity_poly.entity_id
_entity_poly.type
_entity_poly.pdbx_seq_one_letter_code
_entity_poly.pdbx_strand_id
1 'polypeptide(L)' 'MSNTVEQLKSAFETFLAEDAKFTSGNGAAGTRARKALQEVAKLV' A
#
# COMPACT_ATOMS: atom_id res chain seq x y z
N MET A 1 2.02 2.04 21.70
CA MET A 1 1.88 1.48 20.36
C MET A 1 3.17 1.57 19.62
N SER A 2 3.47 0.55 18.87
CA SER A 2 4.71 0.49 18.11
C SER A 2 4.60 1.30 16.84
N ASN A 3 5.63 2.06 16.50
CA ASN A 3 5.73 2.77 15.23
C ASN A 3 5.58 1.82 14.05
N THR A 4 6.08 0.59 14.21
CA THR A 4 6.01 -0.42 13.16
C THR A 4 4.56 -0.75 12.81
N VAL A 5 3.71 -0.87 13.82
CA VAL A 5 2.29 -1.17 13.60
C VAL A 5 1.62 -0.01 12.85
N GLU A 6 1.92 1.22 13.21
CA GLU A 6 1.36 2.38 12.53
C GLU A 6 1.84 2.49 11.11
N GLN A 7 3.12 2.22 10.86
CA GLN A 7 3.68 2.24 9.51
C GLN A 7 3.06 1.15 8.66
N LEU A 8 2.87 -0.03 9.23
CA LEU A 8 2.25 -1.15 8.53
C LEU A 8 0.83 -0.82 8.13
N LYS A 9 0.07 -0.27 9.07
CA LYS A 9 -1.31 0.14 8.82
C LYS A 9 -1.40 1.18 7.72
N SER A 10 -0.53 2.20 7.77
CA SER A 10 -0.51 3.27 6.78
C SER A 10 -0.17 2.73 5.39
N ALA A 11 0.83 1.85 5.30
CA ALA A 11 1.22 1.25 4.03
C ALA A 11 0.09 0.41 3.45
N PHE A 12 -0.61 -0.32 4.30
CA PHE A 12 -1.73 -1.14 3.85
C PHE A 12 -2.89 -0.29 3.36
N GLU A 13 -3.17 0.81 4.05
CA GLU A 13 -4.21 1.75 3.61
C GLU A 13 -3.88 2.37 2.27
N THR A 14 -2.61 2.71 2.05
CA THR A 14 -2.14 3.23 0.77
C THR A 14 -2.35 2.19 -0.33
N PHE A 15 -2.01 0.94 -0.03
CA PHE A 15 -2.22 -0.16 -0.98
C PHE A 15 -3.69 -0.28 -1.37
N LEU A 16 -4.59 -0.26 -0.39
CA LEU A 16 -6.02 -0.39 -0.68
C LEU A 16 -6.53 0.76 -1.54
N ALA A 17 -6.09 1.99 -1.26
CA ALA A 17 -6.50 3.15 -2.03
C ALA A 17 -5.99 3.07 -3.48
N GLU A 18 -4.73 2.67 -3.67
CA GLU A 18 -4.15 2.55 -5.00
C GLU A 18 -4.75 1.38 -5.78
N ASP A 19 -5.06 0.30 -5.09
CA ASP A 19 -5.70 -0.85 -5.72
C ASP A 19 -7.08 -0.49 -6.26
N ALA A 20 -7.83 0.31 -5.52
CA ALA A 20 -9.13 0.78 -5.97
C ALA A 20 -9.00 1.63 -7.23
N LYS A 21 -7.98 2.48 -7.31
CA LYS A 21 -7.73 3.30 -8.48
C LYS A 21 -7.31 2.44 -9.68
N PHE A 22 -6.51 1.43 -9.44
CA PHE A 22 -6.08 0.52 -10.49
C PHE A 22 -7.27 -0.24 -11.06
N THR A 23 -8.16 -0.70 -10.21
CA THR A 23 -9.37 -1.41 -10.64
C THR A 23 -10.25 -0.52 -11.51
N SER A 24 -10.23 0.79 -11.28
CA SER A 24 -10.99 1.74 -12.10
C SER A 24 -10.28 2.16 -13.39
N GLY A 25 -9.11 1.56 -13.69
CA GLY A 25 -8.42 1.76 -14.95
C GLY A 25 -7.16 2.62 -14.89
N ASN A 26 -6.70 2.98 -13.72
CA ASN A 26 -5.49 3.80 -13.56
C ASN A 26 -4.26 2.89 -13.46
N GLY A 27 -3.54 2.72 -14.57
CA GLY A 27 -2.37 1.84 -14.61
C GLY A 27 -1.23 2.26 -13.70
N ALA A 28 -1.04 3.56 -13.47
CA ALA A 28 0.00 4.05 -12.58
C ALA A 28 -0.29 3.64 -11.14
N ALA A 29 -1.56 3.52 -10.76
CA ALA A 29 -1.94 3.09 -9.43
C ALA A 29 -1.52 1.65 -9.15
N GLY A 30 -1.47 0.80 -10.19
CA GLY A 30 -0.99 -0.57 -10.05
C GLY A 30 0.46 -0.63 -9.58
N THR A 31 1.31 0.23 -10.14
CA THR A 31 2.71 0.31 -9.71
C THR A 31 2.81 0.81 -8.27
N ARG A 32 2.01 1.80 -7.90
CA ARG A 32 2.01 2.31 -6.53
C ARG A 32 1.50 1.28 -5.53
N ALA A 33 0.51 0.50 -5.92
CA ALA A 33 -0.01 -0.57 -5.06
C ALA A 33 1.07 -1.62 -4.78
N ARG A 34 1.81 -2.02 -5.80
CA ARG A 34 2.91 -2.97 -5.63
C ARG A 34 3.99 -2.42 -4.70
N LYS A 35 4.30 -1.14 -4.85
CA LYS A 35 5.28 -0.50 -3.99
C LYS A 35 4.82 -0.48 -2.54
N ALA A 36 3.55 -0.22 -2.31
CA ALA A 36 2.98 -0.24 -0.97
C ALA A 36 3.07 -1.64 -0.35
N LEU A 37 2.82 -2.67 -1.15
CA LEU A 37 2.96 -4.05 -0.69
C LEU A 37 4.40 -4.38 -0.29
N GLN A 38 5.38 -3.85 -1.04
CA GLN A 38 6.78 -4.04 -0.70
C GLN A 38 7.10 -3.38 0.65
N GLU A 39 6.50 -2.24 0.92
CA GLU A 39 6.68 -1.58 2.21
C GLU A 39 6.09 -2.43 3.34
N VAL A 40 4.93 -3.03 3.14
CA VAL A 40 4.35 -3.93 4.12
C VAL A 40 5.30 -5.11 4.39
N ALA A 41 5.87 -5.69 3.34
CA ALA A 41 6.79 -6.80 3.46
C ALA A 41 8.05 -6.43 4.25
N LYS A 42 8.51 -5.19 4.11
CA LYS A 42 9.69 -4.73 4.84
C LYS A 42 9.40 -4.52 6.32
N LEU A 43 8.15 -4.27 6.67
CA LEU A 43 7.76 -3.95 8.04
C LEU A 43 7.42 -5.18 8.87
N VAL A 44 7.28 -6.33 8.27
CA VAL A 44 6.96 -7.57 8.99
C VAL A 44 8.17 -8.44 9.23
#